data_48f07e207e325e3860aa2ae9b120dc98
#
_entry.id   48f07e207e325e3860aa2ae9b120dc98
#
_cell.length_a   1.000
_cell.length_b   1.000
_cell.length_c   1.000
_cell.angle_alpha   90.00
_cell.angle_beta   90.00
_cell.angle_gamma   90.00
#
_symmetry.space_group_name_H-M   'P 1'
#
loop_
_entity.id
_entity.type
_entity.pdbx_description
1 polymer ?
#
loop_
_entity_poly.entity_id
_entity_poly.type
_entity_poly.pdbx_seq_one_letter_code
_entity_poly.pdbx_strand_id
1 'polypeptide(L)'
;MVERRVAILDDHELLAESLEIALSVHGYDVRRVPVPVDGGAPRSLVDALVRLRPRVLLLDLDLGAFGDGTTLIAPLQRAGVRVVVLTGATDRARWGRALAEGAHTVLSKASALIEVISTVRRVDDGHAVLGPEERAELVAAWRGRVAERGADDLRLARLSPREARVLGLLMTGMHVRDIAVDRVVSEATIRSQVHAILTKLDVSSQLAAVSLAHRSNWQPPAYA
;
A
#
# COMPACT_ATOMS: atom_id res chain seq x y z
N MET A 1 -1.63 19.53 33.27
CA MET A 1 -2.32 19.49 31.95
C MET A 1 -1.69 18.38 31.14
N VAL A 2 -2.46 17.41 30.68
CA VAL A 2 -1.91 16.39 29.80
C VAL A 2 -1.63 17.05 28.44
N GLU A 3 -0.37 17.01 28.03
CA GLU A 3 0.11 17.64 26.80
C GLU A 3 -0.57 16.95 25.61
N ARG A 4 -1.39 17.69 24.85
CA ARG A 4 -2.12 17.19 23.65
C ARG A 4 -1.16 17.20 22.46
N ARG A 5 -0.24 16.23 22.45
CA ARG A 5 0.77 16.17 21.38
C ARG A 5 0.24 15.44 20.16
N VAL A 6 0.42 16.08 19.00
CA VAL A 6 0.15 15.52 17.67
C VAL A 6 1.47 15.44 16.90
N ALA A 7 1.78 14.29 16.33
CA ALA A 7 2.87 14.16 15.39
C ALA A 7 2.33 14.19 13.96
N ILE A 8 3.12 14.71 13.02
CA ILE A 8 2.82 14.70 11.57
C ILE A 8 4.00 14.05 10.87
N LEU A 9 3.72 13.03 10.07
CA LEU A 9 4.66 12.36 9.19
C LEU A 9 4.11 12.38 7.76
N ASP A 10 4.62 13.27 6.95
CA ASP A 10 4.20 13.52 5.57
C ASP A 10 5.41 14.03 4.78
N ASP A 11 5.61 13.59 3.55
CA ASP A 11 6.68 14.06 2.65
C ASP A 11 6.32 15.37 1.92
N HIS A 12 5.07 15.83 2.03
CA HIS A 12 4.60 17.10 1.50
C HIS A 12 4.76 18.23 2.54
N GLU A 13 5.91 18.91 2.52
CA GLU A 13 6.26 19.95 3.52
C GLU A 13 5.19 21.02 3.70
N LEU A 14 4.63 21.57 2.60
CA LEU A 14 3.62 22.63 2.67
C LEU A 14 2.34 22.17 3.37
N LEU A 15 1.92 20.93 3.16
CA LEU A 15 0.75 20.37 3.83
C LEU A 15 1.04 20.18 5.33
N ALA A 16 2.19 19.59 5.65
CA ALA A 16 2.60 19.37 7.03
C ALA A 16 2.71 20.69 7.81
N GLU A 17 3.26 21.76 7.20
CA GLU A 17 3.34 23.08 7.80
C GLU A 17 1.95 23.72 8.00
N SER A 18 1.08 23.62 7.01
CA SER A 18 -0.30 24.12 7.12
C SER A 18 -1.07 23.44 8.24
N LEU A 19 -0.92 22.13 8.39
CA LEU A 19 -1.54 21.33 9.45
C LEU A 19 -0.94 21.67 10.83
N GLU A 20 0.38 21.89 10.92
CA GLU A 20 1.04 22.30 12.14
C GLU A 20 0.48 23.64 12.64
N ILE A 21 0.41 24.65 11.77
CA ILE A 21 -0.15 25.97 12.11
C ILE A 21 -1.60 25.82 12.58
N ALA A 22 -2.42 25.12 11.79
CA ALA A 22 -3.84 24.98 12.08
C ALA A 22 -4.11 24.26 13.40
N LEU A 23 -3.44 23.14 13.67
CA LEU A 23 -3.59 22.39 14.91
C LEU A 23 -3.03 23.14 16.11
N SER A 24 -1.93 23.90 15.95
CA SER A 24 -1.34 24.72 17.02
C SER A 24 -2.30 25.82 17.47
N VAL A 25 -3.02 26.47 16.56
CA VAL A 25 -4.08 27.45 16.88
C VAL A 25 -5.20 26.80 17.72
N HIS A 26 -5.43 25.50 17.55
CA HIS A 26 -6.41 24.74 18.33
C HIS A 26 -5.86 24.14 19.63
N GLY A 27 -4.65 24.55 20.05
CA GLY A 27 -4.05 24.21 21.34
C GLY A 27 -3.33 22.85 21.39
N TYR A 28 -2.94 22.29 20.24
CA TYR A 28 -2.11 21.09 20.19
C TYR A 28 -0.61 21.43 20.20
N ASP A 29 0.20 20.62 20.87
CA ASP A 29 1.66 20.60 20.71
C ASP A 29 2.01 19.75 19.49
N VAL A 30 2.23 20.41 18.36
CA VAL A 30 2.45 19.72 17.08
C VAL A 30 3.93 19.51 16.82
N ARG A 31 4.30 18.30 16.37
CA ARG A 31 5.66 17.92 16.01
C ARG A 31 5.71 17.33 14.62
N ARG A 32 6.33 18.02 13.68
CA ARG A 32 6.64 17.44 12.37
C ARG A 32 7.84 16.51 12.51
N VAL A 33 7.72 15.30 11.94
CA VAL A 33 8.80 14.32 11.91
C VAL A 33 9.31 14.24 10.48
N PRO A 34 10.59 14.50 10.23
CA PRO A 34 11.12 14.42 8.87
C PRO A 34 11.07 12.98 8.36
N VAL A 35 10.66 12.82 7.09
CA VAL A 35 10.73 11.54 6.40
C VAL A 35 12.19 11.28 6.02
N PRO A 36 12.76 10.11 6.33
CA PRO A 36 14.14 9.79 5.96
C PRO A 36 14.31 9.73 4.44
N VAL A 37 15.21 10.54 3.90
CA VAL A 37 15.49 10.63 2.45
C VAL A 37 16.24 9.42 1.89
N ASP A 38 16.94 8.68 2.75
CA ASP A 38 17.76 7.51 2.38
C ASP A 38 17.03 6.17 2.59
N GLY A 39 15.70 6.19 2.72
CA GLY A 39 14.91 4.97 2.90
C GLY A 39 15.21 4.24 4.22
N GLY A 40 15.35 4.96 5.32
CA GLY A 40 15.73 4.43 6.64
C GLY A 40 14.89 3.24 7.11
N ALA A 41 15.42 2.48 8.08
CA ALA A 41 14.72 1.31 8.62
C ALA A 41 13.38 1.72 9.30
N PRO A 42 12.26 1.04 9.02
CA PRO A 42 10.96 1.35 9.64
C PRO A 42 11.01 1.40 11.16
N ARG A 43 11.81 0.53 11.77
CA ARG A 43 11.98 0.47 13.23
C ARG A 43 12.54 1.76 13.81
N SER A 44 13.54 2.36 13.16
CA SER A 44 14.15 3.61 13.63
C SER A 44 13.15 4.77 13.64
N LEU A 45 12.29 4.84 12.62
CA LEU A 45 11.24 5.85 12.52
C LEU A 45 10.14 5.63 13.57
N VAL A 46 9.72 4.37 13.77
CA VAL A 46 8.78 4.02 14.86
C VAL A 46 9.35 4.42 16.21
N ASP A 47 10.61 4.08 16.51
CA ASP A 47 11.26 4.42 17.79
C ASP A 47 11.34 5.94 17.98
N ALA A 48 11.59 6.71 16.92
CA ALA A 48 11.60 8.16 16.96
C ALA A 48 10.21 8.73 17.28
N LEU A 49 9.18 8.25 16.60
CA LEU A 49 7.79 8.63 16.82
C LEU A 49 7.31 8.27 18.25
N VAL A 50 7.62 7.08 18.73
CA VAL A 50 7.24 6.63 20.08
C VAL A 50 7.92 7.48 21.17
N ARG A 51 9.19 7.88 20.97
CA ARG A 51 9.89 8.79 21.90
C ARG A 51 9.21 10.15 22.03
N LEU A 52 8.57 10.65 21.00
CA LEU A 52 7.79 11.90 21.04
C LEU A 52 6.53 11.78 21.91
N ARG A 53 6.06 10.54 22.18
CA ARG A 53 4.82 10.24 22.92
C ARG A 53 3.60 11.00 22.39
N PRO A 54 3.34 10.98 21.07
CA PRO A 54 2.17 11.66 20.54
C PRO A 54 0.91 10.89 20.93
N ARG A 55 -0.18 11.61 21.17
CA ARG A 55 -1.50 11.00 21.36
C ARG A 55 -2.11 10.62 20.02
N VAL A 56 -1.90 11.45 19.00
CA VAL A 56 -2.35 11.25 17.63
C VAL A 56 -1.17 11.44 16.68
N LEU A 57 -1.08 10.59 15.68
CA LEU A 57 -0.21 10.73 14.53
C LEU A 57 -1.06 10.96 13.27
N LEU A 58 -0.81 12.06 12.56
CA LEU A 58 -1.21 12.22 11.16
C LEU A 58 -0.13 11.59 10.30
N LEU A 59 -0.53 10.58 9.50
CA LEU A 59 0.38 9.75 8.72
C LEU A 59 0.00 9.74 7.25
N ASP A 60 0.91 10.16 6.38
CA ASP A 60 0.78 9.83 4.96
C ASP A 60 1.17 8.38 4.69
N LEU A 61 0.50 7.79 3.70
CA LEU A 61 0.83 6.44 3.21
C LEU A 61 1.96 6.45 2.18
N ASP A 62 2.16 7.56 1.48
CA ASP A 62 3.22 7.73 0.48
C ASP A 62 4.32 8.60 1.08
N LEU A 63 5.41 7.97 1.52
CA LEU A 63 6.52 8.65 2.20
C LEU A 63 7.77 8.74 1.30
N GLY A 64 7.56 9.00 0.01
CA GLY A 64 8.67 9.18 -0.94
C GLY A 64 9.68 8.04 -0.93
N ALA A 65 10.95 8.35 -0.72
CA ALA A 65 12.03 7.36 -0.70
C ALA A 65 11.93 6.33 0.45
N PHE A 66 11.23 6.66 1.54
CA PHE A 66 10.97 5.71 2.62
C PHE A 66 9.98 4.61 2.19
N GLY A 67 9.04 4.91 1.29
CA GLY A 67 8.06 3.99 0.74
C GLY A 67 6.72 3.98 1.47
N ASP A 68 6.18 2.80 1.78
CA ASP A 68 4.80 2.61 2.24
C ASP A 68 4.64 2.84 3.74
N GLY A 69 4.00 3.95 4.13
CA GLY A 69 3.69 4.32 5.51
C GLY A 69 2.78 3.34 6.25
N THR A 70 2.02 2.46 5.54
CA THR A 70 1.17 1.45 6.21
C THR A 70 1.96 0.53 7.13
N THR A 71 3.25 0.31 6.84
CA THR A 71 4.14 -0.54 7.65
C THR A 71 4.40 -0.01 9.06
N LEU A 72 4.16 1.28 9.29
CA LEU A 72 4.35 1.95 10.58
C LEU A 72 3.12 1.82 11.50
N ILE A 73 1.93 1.54 10.95
CA ILE A 73 0.66 1.65 11.67
C ILE A 73 0.59 0.65 12.83
N ALA A 74 0.77 -0.64 12.56
CA ALA A 74 0.63 -1.67 13.58
C ALA A 74 1.66 -1.55 14.73
N PRO A 75 2.95 -1.24 14.50
CA PRO A 75 3.90 -0.96 15.57
C PRO A 75 3.50 0.25 16.43
N LEU A 76 3.05 1.34 15.82
CA LEU A 76 2.66 2.56 16.52
C LEU A 76 1.38 2.37 17.34
N GLN A 77 0.41 1.67 16.77
CA GLN A 77 -0.83 1.31 17.47
C GLN A 77 -0.55 0.46 18.71
N ARG A 78 0.36 -0.51 18.62
CA ARG A 78 0.80 -1.31 19.78
C ARG A 78 1.51 -0.50 20.84
N ALA A 79 2.17 0.61 20.45
CA ALA A 79 2.77 1.56 21.38
C ALA A 79 1.76 2.59 21.95
N GLY A 80 0.45 2.45 21.63
CA GLY A 80 -0.61 3.32 22.15
C GLY A 80 -0.80 4.62 21.37
N VAL A 81 -0.15 4.80 20.21
CA VAL A 81 -0.34 5.96 19.34
C VAL A 81 -1.58 5.78 18.48
N ARG A 82 -2.48 6.76 18.48
CA ARG A 82 -3.66 6.75 17.61
C ARG A 82 -3.29 7.29 16.24
N VAL A 83 -3.39 6.43 15.22
CA VAL A 83 -2.99 6.78 13.86
C VAL A 83 -4.21 7.24 13.06
N VAL A 84 -4.16 8.46 12.56
CA VAL A 84 -5.07 9.03 11.56
C VAL A 84 -4.30 9.10 10.25
N VAL A 85 -4.73 8.35 9.26
CA VAL A 85 -4.11 8.37 7.93
C VAL A 85 -4.66 9.55 7.14
N LEU A 86 -3.78 10.30 6.49
CA LEU A 86 -4.12 11.40 5.59
C LEU A 86 -3.39 11.16 4.27
N THR A 87 -4.11 10.72 3.22
CA THR A 87 -3.49 10.25 1.98
C THR A 87 -4.12 10.83 0.72
N GLY A 88 -3.30 11.05 -0.31
CA GLY A 88 -3.77 11.38 -1.66
C GLY A 88 -4.31 10.18 -2.44
N ALA A 89 -4.04 8.96 -2.00
CA ALA A 89 -4.51 7.76 -2.67
C ALA A 89 -6.03 7.62 -2.54
N THR A 90 -6.69 7.27 -3.65
CA THR A 90 -8.15 7.03 -3.72
C THR A 90 -8.51 5.54 -3.65
N ASP A 91 -7.52 4.67 -3.54
CA ASP A 91 -7.69 3.22 -3.52
C ASP A 91 -8.30 2.73 -2.21
N ARG A 92 -9.58 2.35 -2.27
CA ARG A 92 -10.33 1.83 -1.11
C ARG A 92 -9.69 0.62 -0.44
N ALA A 93 -9.03 -0.26 -1.20
CA ALA A 93 -8.34 -1.41 -0.60
C ALA A 93 -7.09 -0.99 0.16
N ARG A 94 -6.39 0.06 -0.28
CA ARG A 94 -5.25 0.64 0.46
C ARG A 94 -5.71 1.29 1.77
N TRP A 95 -6.86 1.97 1.76
CA TRP A 95 -7.51 2.47 2.98
C TRP A 95 -7.90 1.32 3.92
N GLY A 96 -8.51 0.27 3.36
CA GLY A 96 -8.87 -0.94 4.11
C GLY A 96 -7.67 -1.62 4.76
N ARG A 97 -6.51 -1.64 4.08
CA ARG A 97 -5.26 -2.13 4.66
C ARG A 97 -4.84 -1.29 5.86
N ALA A 98 -4.82 0.03 5.73
CA ALA A 98 -4.44 0.91 6.84
C ALA A 98 -5.35 0.70 8.06
N LEU A 99 -6.66 0.54 7.84
CA LEU A 99 -7.64 0.24 8.90
C LEU A 99 -7.44 -1.16 9.50
N ALA A 100 -7.07 -2.16 8.71
CA ALA A 100 -6.76 -3.51 9.18
C ALA A 100 -5.49 -3.55 10.03
N GLU A 101 -4.48 -2.72 9.70
CA GLU A 101 -3.25 -2.54 10.47
C GLU A 101 -3.46 -1.74 11.78
N GLY A 102 -4.65 -1.19 12.01
CA GLY A 102 -5.02 -0.53 13.26
C GLY A 102 -5.14 1.00 13.18
N ALA A 103 -5.17 1.60 11.98
CA ALA A 103 -5.49 3.02 11.86
C ALA A 103 -6.89 3.30 12.43
N HIS A 104 -7.05 4.44 13.12
CA HIS A 104 -8.33 4.88 13.66
C HIS A 104 -9.28 5.29 12.55
N THR A 105 -8.77 6.01 11.57
CA THR A 105 -9.51 6.44 10.38
C THR A 105 -8.56 6.77 9.23
N VAL A 106 -9.13 6.94 8.04
CA VAL A 106 -8.42 7.39 6.84
C VAL A 106 -9.17 8.60 6.28
N LEU A 107 -8.45 9.67 5.98
CA LEU A 107 -8.94 10.88 5.33
C LEU A 107 -8.21 11.10 4.00
N SER A 108 -8.88 11.69 3.06
CA SER A 108 -8.26 12.20 1.84
C SER A 108 -7.45 13.47 2.13
N LYS A 109 -6.30 13.65 1.48
CA LYS A 109 -5.57 14.93 1.48
C LYS A 109 -6.38 16.06 0.81
N ALA A 110 -7.45 15.72 0.06
CA ALA A 110 -8.40 16.67 -0.50
C ALA A 110 -9.51 17.10 0.49
N SER A 111 -9.58 16.48 1.67
CA SER A 111 -10.55 16.86 2.71
C SER A 111 -10.31 18.29 3.18
N ALA A 112 -11.40 18.99 3.54
CA ALA A 112 -11.28 20.32 4.11
C ALA A 112 -10.47 20.32 5.41
N LEU A 113 -9.65 21.33 5.62
CA LEU A 113 -8.79 21.45 6.82
C LEU A 113 -9.59 21.34 8.13
N ILE A 114 -10.79 21.91 8.16
CA ILE A 114 -11.68 21.82 9.32
C ILE A 114 -12.11 20.38 9.62
N GLU A 115 -12.25 19.54 8.60
CA GLU A 115 -12.54 18.11 8.75
C GLU A 115 -11.37 17.38 9.39
N VAL A 116 -10.14 17.66 8.94
CA VAL A 116 -8.93 17.08 9.53
C VAL A 116 -8.81 17.47 11.00
N ILE A 117 -8.98 18.75 11.35
CA ILE A 117 -8.92 19.25 12.73
C ILE A 117 -9.99 18.56 13.59
N SER A 118 -11.22 18.50 13.11
CA SER A 118 -12.32 17.86 13.84
C SER A 118 -12.09 16.37 14.06
N THR A 119 -11.49 15.71 13.08
CA THR A 119 -11.10 14.28 13.16
C THR A 119 -9.99 14.08 14.21
N VAL A 120 -8.92 14.86 14.16
CA VAL A 120 -7.86 14.81 15.18
C VAL A 120 -8.43 14.97 16.58
N ARG A 121 -9.32 15.95 16.78
CA ARG A 121 -9.97 16.19 18.08
C ARG A 121 -10.78 14.97 18.53
N ARG A 122 -11.64 14.43 17.67
CA ARG A 122 -12.48 13.26 17.99
C ARG A 122 -11.63 12.05 18.35
N VAL A 123 -10.56 11.80 17.57
CA VAL A 123 -9.62 10.69 17.83
C VAL A 123 -8.87 10.93 19.15
N ASP A 124 -8.39 12.16 19.41
CA ASP A 124 -7.72 12.51 20.67
C ASP A 124 -8.63 12.33 21.89
N ASP A 125 -9.91 12.65 21.75
CA ASP A 125 -10.92 12.45 22.81
C ASP A 125 -11.38 10.97 22.93
N GLY A 126 -10.90 10.06 22.08
CA GLY A 126 -11.20 8.62 22.08
C GLY A 126 -12.49 8.24 21.39
N HIS A 127 -13.07 9.14 20.58
CA HIS A 127 -14.30 8.85 19.84
C HIS A 127 -14.01 8.14 18.51
N ALA A 128 -14.90 7.24 18.13
CA ALA A 128 -14.89 6.67 16.78
C ALA A 128 -15.24 7.77 15.76
N VAL A 129 -14.48 7.79 14.65
CA VAL A 129 -14.70 8.73 13.55
C VAL A 129 -15.37 8.04 12.37
N LEU A 130 -14.93 6.84 12.07
CA LEU A 130 -15.45 6.03 10.99
C LEU A 130 -16.56 5.11 11.52
N GLY A 131 -17.67 5.03 10.81
CA GLY A 131 -18.77 4.11 11.14
C GLY A 131 -18.31 2.64 11.05
N PRO A 132 -18.88 1.74 11.87
CA PRO A 132 -18.49 0.34 11.87
C PRO A 132 -18.76 -0.35 10.53
N GLU A 133 -19.83 0.01 9.84
CA GLU A 133 -20.19 -0.53 8.52
C GLU A 133 -19.18 -0.09 7.44
N GLU A 134 -18.90 1.20 7.36
CA GLU A 134 -17.93 1.74 6.41
C GLU A 134 -16.52 1.17 6.64
N ARG A 135 -16.11 1.02 7.92
CA ARG A 135 -14.87 0.36 8.27
C ARG A 135 -14.84 -1.09 7.77
N ALA A 136 -15.94 -1.83 7.99
CA ALA A 136 -16.06 -3.23 7.56
C ALA A 136 -15.98 -3.35 6.04
N GLU A 137 -16.64 -2.48 5.28
CA GLU A 137 -16.58 -2.45 3.82
C GLU A 137 -15.15 -2.21 3.29
N LEU A 138 -14.45 -1.22 3.85
CA LEU A 138 -13.07 -0.91 3.44
C LEU A 138 -12.12 -2.07 3.73
N VAL A 139 -12.23 -2.67 4.92
CA VAL A 139 -11.43 -3.84 5.30
C VAL A 139 -11.77 -5.05 4.42
N ALA A 140 -13.04 -5.25 4.06
CA ALA A 140 -13.47 -6.31 3.14
C ALA A 140 -12.88 -6.13 1.74
N ALA A 141 -12.86 -4.90 1.21
CA ALA A 141 -12.20 -4.58 -0.07
C ALA A 141 -10.72 -4.95 -0.07
N TRP A 142 -10.01 -4.67 1.02
CA TRP A 142 -8.61 -5.10 1.19
C TRP A 142 -8.47 -6.62 1.23
N ARG A 143 -9.29 -7.30 2.06
CA ARG A 143 -9.25 -8.77 2.18
C ARG A 143 -9.55 -9.46 0.86
N GLY A 144 -10.52 -8.94 0.09
CA GLY A 144 -10.82 -9.43 -1.25
C GLY A 144 -9.59 -9.35 -2.18
N ARG A 145 -8.91 -8.22 -2.20
CA ARG A 145 -7.68 -8.04 -3.00
C ARG A 145 -6.55 -8.98 -2.56
N VAL A 146 -6.38 -9.22 -1.27
CA VAL A 146 -5.38 -10.19 -0.76
C VAL A 146 -5.73 -11.61 -1.20
N ALA A 147 -7.00 -12.00 -1.13
CA ALA A 147 -7.46 -13.31 -1.56
C ALA A 147 -7.28 -13.52 -3.07
N GLU A 148 -7.63 -12.51 -3.90
CA GLU A 148 -7.41 -12.53 -5.34
C GLU A 148 -5.93 -12.69 -5.68
N ARG A 149 -5.05 -11.90 -5.04
CA ARG A 149 -3.60 -12.00 -5.23
C ARG A 149 -3.08 -13.38 -4.85
N GLY A 150 -3.51 -13.94 -3.72
CA GLY A 150 -3.13 -15.29 -3.30
C GLY A 150 -3.60 -16.36 -4.30
N ALA A 151 -4.79 -16.22 -4.88
CA ALA A 151 -5.28 -17.12 -5.93
C ALA A 151 -4.44 -17.00 -7.22
N ASP A 152 -4.07 -15.77 -7.61
CA ASP A 152 -3.21 -15.52 -8.76
C ASP A 152 -1.81 -16.14 -8.56
N ASP A 153 -1.22 -15.99 -7.37
CA ASP A 153 0.09 -16.59 -7.02
C ASP A 153 0.05 -18.12 -7.10
N LEU A 154 -1.03 -18.74 -6.63
CA LEU A 154 -1.24 -20.18 -6.76
C LEU A 154 -1.38 -20.64 -8.21
N ARG A 155 -2.04 -19.84 -9.08
CA ARG A 155 -2.13 -20.13 -10.52
C ARG A 155 -0.77 -20.03 -11.20
N LEU A 156 0.00 -18.98 -10.90
CA LEU A 156 1.36 -18.78 -11.42
C LEU A 156 2.32 -19.90 -10.99
N ALA A 157 2.19 -20.39 -9.77
CA ALA A 157 2.99 -21.51 -9.28
C ALA A 157 2.75 -22.85 -10.03
N ARG A 158 1.65 -22.99 -10.79
CA ARG A 158 1.37 -24.18 -11.64
C ARG A 158 2.12 -24.16 -12.97
N LEU A 159 2.75 -23.05 -13.33
CA LEU A 159 3.51 -22.97 -14.57
C LEU A 159 4.76 -23.84 -14.47
N SER A 160 4.99 -24.64 -15.52
CA SER A 160 6.27 -25.32 -15.67
C SER A 160 7.40 -24.31 -15.92
N PRO A 161 8.68 -24.68 -15.71
CA PRO A 161 9.81 -23.80 -15.99
C PRO A 161 9.83 -23.23 -17.42
N ARG A 162 9.37 -24.00 -18.41
CA ARG A 162 9.30 -23.56 -19.81
C ARG A 162 8.19 -22.53 -20.02
N GLU A 163 7.01 -22.77 -19.45
CA GLU A 163 5.87 -21.85 -19.52
C GLU A 163 6.17 -20.54 -18.76
N ALA A 164 6.78 -20.62 -17.57
CA ALA A 164 7.19 -19.46 -16.80
C ALA A 164 8.16 -18.56 -17.60
N ARG A 165 9.10 -19.16 -18.32
CA ARG A 165 10.01 -18.41 -19.20
C ARG A 165 9.28 -17.73 -20.35
N VAL A 166 8.33 -18.41 -21.01
CA VAL A 166 7.54 -17.82 -22.09
C VAL A 166 6.69 -16.66 -21.55
N LEU A 167 6.04 -16.83 -20.41
CA LEU A 167 5.30 -15.74 -19.76
C LEU A 167 6.22 -14.55 -19.44
N GLY A 168 7.41 -14.79 -18.91
CA GLY A 168 8.40 -13.73 -18.66
C GLY A 168 8.77 -12.95 -19.92
N LEU A 169 9.00 -13.62 -21.05
CA LEU A 169 9.27 -12.97 -22.33
C LEU A 169 8.06 -12.17 -22.86
N LEU A 170 6.83 -12.71 -22.70
CA LEU A 170 5.63 -11.95 -23.02
C LEU A 170 5.48 -10.69 -22.17
N MET A 171 5.88 -10.71 -20.89
CA MET A 171 5.86 -9.55 -20.01
C MET A 171 6.83 -8.44 -20.44
N THR A 172 7.92 -8.79 -21.16
CA THR A 172 8.81 -7.78 -21.78
C THR A 172 8.28 -7.21 -23.10
N GLY A 173 7.09 -7.66 -23.56
CA GLY A 173 6.48 -7.22 -24.81
C GLY A 173 6.93 -8.00 -26.06
N MET A 174 7.68 -9.09 -25.92
CA MET A 174 8.07 -9.91 -27.06
C MET A 174 6.87 -10.60 -27.71
N HIS A 175 6.84 -10.61 -29.04
CA HIS A 175 5.82 -11.34 -29.79
C HIS A 175 6.15 -12.85 -29.89
N VAL A 176 5.13 -13.66 -30.09
CA VAL A 176 5.25 -15.13 -30.23
C VAL A 176 6.33 -15.53 -31.25
N ARG A 177 6.42 -14.82 -32.38
CA ARG A 177 7.42 -15.04 -33.42
C ARG A 177 8.86 -14.80 -32.90
N ASP A 178 9.06 -13.72 -32.18
CA ASP A 178 10.39 -13.35 -31.66
C ASP A 178 10.83 -14.31 -30.56
N ILE A 179 9.88 -14.75 -29.72
CA ILE A 179 10.11 -15.80 -28.73
C ILE A 179 10.49 -17.13 -29.38
N ALA A 180 9.86 -17.48 -30.50
CA ALA A 180 10.20 -18.70 -31.24
C ALA A 180 11.63 -18.67 -31.79
N VAL A 181 12.07 -17.52 -32.29
CA VAL A 181 13.46 -17.30 -32.74
C VAL A 181 14.43 -17.37 -31.56
N ASP A 182 14.14 -16.64 -30.47
CA ASP A 182 14.96 -16.63 -29.24
C ASP A 182 15.14 -18.04 -28.65
N ARG A 183 14.08 -18.84 -28.69
CA ARG A 183 14.07 -20.18 -28.10
C ARG A 183 14.49 -21.29 -29.07
N VAL A 184 14.76 -20.95 -30.33
CA VAL A 184 15.13 -21.88 -31.40
C VAL A 184 14.08 -23.01 -31.55
N VAL A 185 12.81 -22.62 -31.58
CA VAL A 185 11.65 -23.53 -31.76
C VAL A 185 10.66 -22.96 -32.78
N SER A 186 9.67 -23.77 -33.21
CA SER A 186 8.63 -23.27 -34.09
C SER A 186 7.67 -22.32 -33.40
N GLU A 187 7.05 -21.39 -34.15
CA GLU A 187 5.95 -20.57 -33.63
C GLU A 187 4.78 -21.42 -33.12
N ALA A 188 4.50 -22.56 -33.77
CA ALA A 188 3.45 -23.48 -33.32
C ALA A 188 3.74 -24.01 -31.90
N THR A 189 5.01 -24.30 -31.59
CA THR A 189 5.44 -24.74 -30.27
C THR A 189 5.17 -23.63 -29.21
N ILE A 190 5.54 -22.37 -29.50
CA ILE A 190 5.28 -21.25 -28.58
C ILE A 190 3.78 -21.00 -28.42
N ARG A 191 2.98 -21.08 -29.52
CA ARG A 191 1.50 -20.94 -29.44
C ARG A 191 0.88 -21.99 -28.52
N SER A 192 1.35 -23.26 -28.62
CA SER A 192 0.90 -24.33 -27.73
C SER A 192 1.26 -24.05 -26.26
N GLN A 193 2.46 -23.57 -26.00
CA GLN A 193 2.88 -23.16 -24.64
C GLN A 193 2.04 -21.99 -24.12
N VAL A 194 1.79 -20.97 -24.94
CA VAL A 194 0.90 -19.86 -24.59
C VAL A 194 -0.50 -20.37 -24.25
N HIS A 195 -1.07 -21.27 -25.06
CA HIS A 195 -2.37 -21.86 -24.77
C HIS A 195 -2.38 -22.59 -23.42
N ALA A 196 -1.35 -23.37 -23.12
CA ALA A 196 -1.20 -24.06 -21.84
C ALA A 196 -1.09 -23.05 -20.66
N ILE A 197 -0.36 -21.94 -20.84
CA ILE A 197 -0.29 -20.85 -19.86
C ILE A 197 -1.68 -20.28 -19.59
N LEU A 198 -2.43 -19.90 -20.64
CA LEU A 198 -3.77 -19.33 -20.52
C LEU A 198 -4.71 -20.26 -19.76
N THR A 199 -4.68 -21.57 -20.08
CA THR A 199 -5.47 -22.59 -19.40
C THR A 199 -5.10 -22.70 -17.91
N LYS A 200 -3.80 -22.74 -17.56
CA LYS A 200 -3.34 -22.88 -16.18
C LYS A 200 -3.64 -21.63 -15.34
N LEU A 201 -3.57 -20.46 -15.94
CA LEU A 201 -3.87 -19.18 -15.30
C LEU A 201 -5.38 -18.88 -15.27
N ASP A 202 -6.19 -19.68 -15.98
CA ASP A 202 -7.63 -19.46 -16.11
C ASP A 202 -7.95 -18.07 -16.68
N VAL A 203 -7.31 -17.71 -17.79
CA VAL A 203 -7.49 -16.44 -18.48
C VAL A 203 -7.69 -16.64 -19.99
N SER A 204 -8.36 -15.68 -20.64
CA SER A 204 -8.76 -15.80 -22.05
C SER A 204 -7.79 -15.16 -23.05
N SER A 205 -6.78 -14.39 -22.59
CA SER A 205 -5.86 -13.69 -23.49
C SER A 205 -4.45 -13.54 -22.92
N GLN A 206 -3.47 -13.36 -23.81
CA GLN A 206 -2.08 -13.07 -23.43
C GLN A 206 -1.98 -11.81 -22.56
N LEU A 207 -2.75 -10.76 -22.93
CA LEU A 207 -2.78 -9.52 -22.15
C LEU A 207 -3.30 -9.78 -20.73
N ALA A 208 -4.32 -10.61 -20.56
CA ALA A 208 -4.84 -10.98 -19.26
C ALA A 208 -3.81 -11.78 -18.44
N ALA A 209 -3.05 -12.69 -19.06
CA ALA A 209 -1.98 -13.43 -18.41
C ALA A 209 -0.84 -12.53 -17.94
N VAL A 210 -0.39 -11.60 -18.80
CA VAL A 210 0.64 -10.59 -18.47
C VAL A 210 0.15 -9.65 -17.35
N SER A 211 -1.10 -9.18 -17.43
CA SER A 211 -1.69 -8.33 -16.40
C SER A 211 -1.79 -9.05 -15.05
N LEU A 212 -2.15 -10.34 -15.04
CA LEU A 212 -2.17 -11.16 -13.82
C LEU A 212 -0.78 -11.26 -13.20
N ALA A 213 0.25 -11.57 -14.00
CA ALA A 213 1.63 -11.66 -13.52
C ALA A 213 2.14 -10.32 -12.95
N HIS A 214 1.83 -9.19 -13.62
CA HIS A 214 2.19 -7.85 -13.12
C HIS A 214 1.49 -7.50 -11.80
N ARG A 215 0.17 -7.78 -11.67
CA ARG A 215 -0.56 -7.53 -10.41
C ARG A 215 -0.01 -8.32 -9.23
N SER A 216 0.46 -9.55 -9.48
CA SER A 216 1.11 -10.40 -8.48
C SER A 216 2.57 -10.02 -8.22
N ASN A 217 3.11 -9.03 -8.91
CA ASN A 217 4.54 -8.72 -8.89
C ASN A 217 5.43 -9.95 -9.15
N TRP A 218 4.91 -10.86 -10.00
CA TRP A 218 5.55 -12.12 -10.30
C TRP A 218 6.76 -11.91 -11.22
N GLN A 219 7.81 -12.65 -10.94
CA GLN A 219 8.98 -12.73 -11.80
C GLN A 219 9.26 -14.18 -12.17
N PRO A 220 9.68 -14.43 -13.43
CA PRO A 220 10.07 -15.78 -13.81
C PRO A 220 11.25 -16.22 -12.94
N PRO A 221 11.32 -17.49 -12.55
CA PRO A 221 12.45 -18.02 -11.80
C PRO A 221 13.76 -17.75 -12.53
N ALA A 222 14.78 -17.27 -11.80
CA ALA A 222 16.12 -17.15 -12.35
C ALA A 222 16.63 -18.55 -12.70
N TYR A 223 17.02 -18.73 -13.93
CA TYR A 223 17.62 -20.00 -14.39
C TYR A 223 19.13 -19.86 -14.36
N ALA A 224 19.76 -20.73 -13.60
CA ALA A 224 21.17 -21.02 -13.71
C ALA A 224 21.51 -21.68 -15.07
#